data_c1db42660c96f6a2f4ac612ad1fb37ff
#
_entry.id   c1db42660c96f6a2f4ac612ad1fb37ff
#
_cell.length_a   1.000
_cell.length_b   1.000
_cell.length_c   1.000
_cell.angle_alpha   90.00
_cell.angle_beta   90.00
_cell.angle_gamma   90.00
#
_symmetry.space_group_name_H-M   'P 1'
#
loop_
_entity.id
_entity.type
_entity.pdbx_description
1 polymer ?
#
loop_
_entity_poly.entity_id
_entity_poly.type
_entity_poly.pdbx_seq_one_letter_code
_entity_poly.pdbx_strand_id
1 'polypeptide(L)'
;MEQKKLPVIYYCFPGGKHKVLTMSYDDGKVEDRRLVALFNKYGIKGTFHVNAGLQDDPQRIPLSEYKDLYAGHEVSAHTYTHPTIARCPLDQVAAQVLEDRRILEDAVGYPIRGLSYPNGSYSREIMDLLPALGIRYARTVESTMSFALPENFLAWGATCHHNRNLLELGQQFSDLHKTQYLYMMYVWGHSYEFTLHDNWNVMEDFCKLIGGHDDIWYATNIQIVDYMDAVKRLQYTAAGDKVYNPNFDSVWLSVNKTIVEVKGGEYAALPV
;
A
#
# COMPACT_ATOMS: atom_id res chain seq x y z
N MET A 1 -19.21 38.66 -23.57
CA MET A 1 -18.47 38.08 -22.42
C MET A 1 -17.98 36.72 -22.88
N GLU A 2 -16.68 36.52 -23.01
CA GLU A 2 -16.14 35.18 -23.24
C GLU A 2 -16.54 34.29 -22.06
N GLN A 3 -17.10 33.16 -22.36
CA GLN A 3 -17.50 32.18 -21.33
C GLN A 3 -16.22 31.61 -20.70
N LYS A 4 -15.92 31.98 -19.45
CA LYS A 4 -14.72 31.51 -18.73
C LYS A 4 -14.77 29.97 -18.67
N LYS A 5 -13.87 29.31 -19.40
CA LYS A 5 -13.77 27.86 -19.43
C LYS A 5 -13.17 27.41 -18.08
N LEU A 6 -13.88 26.57 -17.33
CA LEU A 6 -13.37 26.02 -16.08
C LEU A 6 -12.26 24.99 -16.39
N PRO A 7 -11.13 25.01 -15.65
CA PRO A 7 -10.08 24.00 -15.83
C PRO A 7 -10.58 22.64 -15.33
N VAL A 8 -10.14 21.59 -16.00
CA VAL A 8 -10.33 20.22 -15.54
C VAL A 8 -9.04 19.78 -14.83
N ILE A 9 -9.14 19.55 -13.53
CA ILE A 9 -8.01 19.17 -12.66
C ILE A 9 -8.24 17.76 -12.15
N TYR A 10 -7.31 16.84 -12.45
CA TYR A 10 -7.29 15.50 -11.92
C TYR A 10 -6.04 15.27 -11.07
N TYR A 11 -6.16 14.47 -10.03
CA TYR A 11 -5.01 13.98 -9.28
C TYR A 11 -4.26 12.93 -10.10
N CYS A 12 -2.93 12.90 -9.96
CA CYS A 12 -2.07 11.86 -10.51
C CYS A 12 -1.21 11.26 -9.40
N PHE A 13 -0.72 10.04 -9.58
CA PHE A 13 0.36 9.50 -8.78
C PHE A 13 1.71 10.15 -9.13
N PRO A 14 2.78 9.93 -8.35
CA PRO A 14 4.10 10.48 -8.60
C PRO A 14 4.54 10.32 -10.06
N GLY A 15 5.07 11.41 -10.63
CA GLY A 15 5.46 11.46 -12.04
C GLY A 15 4.31 11.62 -13.03
N GLY A 16 3.10 11.97 -12.58
CA GLY A 16 1.92 12.13 -13.44
C GLY A 16 1.26 10.81 -13.83
N LYS A 17 1.55 9.73 -13.12
CA LYS A 17 1.05 8.38 -13.41
C LYS A 17 -0.40 8.22 -12.95
N HIS A 18 -1.12 7.28 -13.57
CA HIS A 18 -2.51 6.93 -13.21
C HIS A 18 -2.65 5.53 -12.61
N LYS A 19 -1.54 4.76 -12.56
CA LYS A 19 -1.51 3.39 -12.06
C LYS A 19 -0.54 3.25 -10.90
N VAL A 20 -0.92 2.49 -9.87
CA VAL A 20 -0.05 2.07 -8.76
C VAL A 20 -0.17 0.59 -8.52
N LEU A 21 0.96 -0.10 -8.30
CA LEU A 21 1.02 -1.47 -7.86
C LEU A 21 1.53 -1.52 -6.42
N THR A 22 0.84 -2.28 -5.57
CA THR A 22 1.32 -2.64 -4.23
C THR A 22 1.13 -4.13 -3.96
N MET A 23 2.08 -4.72 -3.23
CA MET A 23 2.11 -6.13 -2.86
C MET A 23 2.09 -6.24 -1.34
N SER A 24 1.32 -7.17 -0.78
CA SER A 24 1.15 -7.31 0.67
C SER A 24 1.21 -8.78 1.07
N TYR A 25 2.15 -9.12 1.95
CA TYR A 25 2.38 -10.50 2.38
C TYR A 25 2.41 -10.61 3.89
N ASP A 26 1.77 -11.68 4.41
CA ASP A 26 1.56 -11.88 5.84
C ASP A 26 2.51 -12.92 6.42
N ASP A 27 2.60 -12.90 7.74
CA ASP A 27 3.23 -13.90 8.63
C ASP A 27 4.75 -13.85 8.76
N GLY A 28 5.50 -13.20 7.91
CA GLY A 28 6.96 -13.11 8.02
C GLY A 28 7.66 -14.48 7.95
N LYS A 29 7.23 -15.35 7.03
CA LYS A 29 7.80 -16.70 6.85
C LYS A 29 9.13 -16.68 6.10
N VAL A 30 9.95 -17.72 6.27
CA VAL A 30 11.29 -17.80 5.66
C VAL A 30 11.28 -17.67 4.15
N GLU A 31 10.18 -17.98 3.49
CA GLU A 31 9.93 -17.81 2.06
C GLU A 31 9.93 -16.34 1.62
N ASP A 32 9.75 -15.39 2.54
CA ASP A 32 9.85 -13.96 2.24
C ASP A 32 11.22 -13.61 1.65
N ARG A 33 12.30 -14.32 2.01
CA ARG A 33 13.62 -14.10 1.42
C ARG A 33 13.60 -14.26 -0.10
N ARG A 34 12.92 -15.30 -0.61
CA ARG A 34 12.78 -15.53 -2.05
C ARG A 34 11.84 -14.49 -2.69
N LEU A 35 10.76 -14.15 -2.01
CA LEU A 35 9.79 -13.17 -2.50
C LEU A 35 10.41 -11.77 -2.59
N VAL A 36 11.13 -11.33 -1.58
CA VAL A 36 11.88 -10.05 -1.58
C VAL A 36 12.92 -10.03 -2.71
N ALA A 37 13.65 -11.13 -2.91
CA ALA A 37 14.63 -11.22 -4.00
C ALA A 37 13.95 -11.06 -5.39
N LEU A 38 12.76 -11.65 -5.59
CA LEU A 38 11.98 -11.47 -6.80
C LEU A 38 11.51 -10.02 -6.95
N PHE A 39 10.95 -9.41 -5.91
CA PHE A 39 10.49 -8.03 -5.96
C PHE A 39 11.64 -7.07 -6.28
N ASN A 40 12.80 -7.24 -5.64
CA ASN A 40 13.99 -6.44 -5.91
C ASN A 40 14.48 -6.60 -7.36
N LYS A 41 14.49 -7.83 -7.89
CA LYS A 41 14.89 -8.12 -9.28
C LYS A 41 14.04 -7.37 -10.31
N TYR A 42 12.75 -7.19 -10.05
CA TYR A 42 11.81 -6.56 -10.98
C TYR A 42 11.37 -5.14 -10.58
N GLY A 43 12.01 -4.53 -9.56
CA GLY A 43 11.72 -3.17 -9.12
C GLY A 43 10.35 -3.00 -8.45
N ILE A 44 9.76 -4.09 -7.96
CA ILE A 44 8.45 -4.09 -7.28
C ILE A 44 8.65 -3.78 -5.79
N LYS A 45 7.69 -3.06 -5.19
CA LYS A 45 7.66 -2.79 -3.76
C LYS A 45 6.64 -3.67 -3.06
N GLY A 46 6.98 -4.16 -1.87
CA GLY A 46 6.10 -4.97 -1.04
C GLY A 46 5.95 -4.41 0.36
N THR A 47 4.86 -4.77 1.01
CA THR A 47 4.57 -4.56 2.42
C THR A 47 4.48 -5.93 3.08
N PHE A 48 5.25 -6.15 4.14
CA PHE A 48 5.30 -7.41 4.87
C PHE A 48 4.70 -7.21 6.26
N HIS A 49 3.54 -7.83 6.47
CA HIS A 49 2.82 -7.77 7.74
C HIS A 49 3.24 -8.94 8.61
N VAL A 50 3.90 -8.65 9.71
CA VAL A 50 4.60 -9.65 10.50
C VAL A 50 4.17 -9.65 11.95
N ASN A 51 4.33 -10.79 12.64
CA ASN A 51 3.96 -10.97 14.04
C ASN A 51 5.23 -11.03 14.90
N ALA A 52 5.50 -10.00 15.69
CA ALA A 52 6.69 -9.96 16.52
C ALA A 52 6.72 -10.98 17.66
N GLY A 53 5.55 -11.43 18.11
CA GLY A 53 5.43 -12.37 19.23
C GLY A 53 5.57 -13.86 18.87
N LEU A 54 5.74 -14.20 17.59
CA LEU A 54 5.80 -15.58 17.12
C LEU A 54 7.22 -16.00 16.70
N GLN A 55 8.24 -15.45 17.34
CA GLN A 55 9.67 -15.68 16.97
C GLN A 55 10.21 -17.05 17.35
N ASP A 56 9.53 -17.81 18.19
CA ASP A 56 9.90 -19.20 18.54
C ASP A 56 9.67 -20.19 17.38
N ASP A 57 8.93 -19.79 16.35
CA ASP A 57 8.69 -20.59 15.15
C ASP A 57 9.93 -20.49 14.21
N PRO A 58 10.71 -21.57 14.00
CA PRO A 58 11.89 -21.53 13.13
C PRO A 58 11.57 -21.32 11.64
N GLN A 59 10.28 -21.37 11.26
CA GLN A 59 9.85 -21.08 9.90
C GLN A 59 9.59 -19.57 9.68
N ARG A 60 9.90 -18.71 10.65
CA ARG A 60 9.78 -17.25 10.54
C ARG A 60 11.13 -16.59 10.38
N ILE A 61 11.13 -15.45 9.72
CA ILE A 61 12.31 -14.60 9.63
C ILE A 61 12.64 -14.07 11.05
N PRO A 62 13.88 -14.19 11.53
CA PRO A 62 14.29 -13.60 12.80
C PRO A 62 14.22 -12.07 12.76
N LEU A 63 13.79 -11.43 13.84
CA LEU A 63 13.72 -9.96 13.96
C LEU A 63 15.03 -9.26 13.60
N SER A 64 16.18 -9.90 13.92
CA SER A 64 17.50 -9.36 13.60
C SER A 64 17.78 -9.20 12.09
N GLU A 65 17.03 -9.88 11.23
CA GLU A 65 17.18 -9.79 9.77
C GLU A 65 16.24 -8.74 9.15
N TYR A 66 15.21 -8.25 9.86
CA TYR A 66 14.13 -7.43 9.27
C TYR A 66 14.66 -6.17 8.60
N LYS A 67 15.57 -5.45 9.26
CA LYS A 67 16.14 -4.21 8.74
C LYS A 67 16.81 -4.39 7.38
N ASP A 68 17.58 -5.46 7.22
CA ASP A 68 18.36 -5.70 6.01
C ASP A 68 17.54 -6.42 4.95
N LEU A 69 16.78 -7.45 5.33
CA LEU A 69 15.95 -8.22 4.40
C LEU A 69 14.89 -7.35 3.73
N TYR A 70 14.15 -6.57 4.52
CA TYR A 70 13.05 -5.76 3.99
C TYR A 70 13.49 -4.34 3.57
N ALA A 71 14.80 -4.10 3.44
CA ALA A 71 15.30 -2.80 2.99
C ALA A 71 14.68 -2.37 1.64
N GLY A 72 14.08 -1.18 1.61
CA GLY A 72 13.36 -0.68 0.44
C GLY A 72 11.92 -1.18 0.26
N HIS A 73 11.45 -2.05 1.16
CA HIS A 73 10.06 -2.49 1.34
C HIS A 73 9.51 -1.92 2.64
N GLU A 74 8.27 -2.24 2.96
CA GLU A 74 7.63 -1.86 4.23
C GLU A 74 7.47 -3.08 5.13
N VAL A 75 7.87 -2.95 6.40
CA VAL A 75 7.43 -3.83 7.48
C VAL A 75 6.22 -3.21 8.14
N SER A 76 5.19 -4.00 8.38
CA SER A 76 3.90 -3.60 8.92
C SER A 76 3.42 -4.60 9.98
N ALA A 77 2.50 -4.20 10.83
CA ALA A 77 2.00 -5.04 11.91
C ALA A 77 1.00 -6.10 11.42
N HIS A 78 0.98 -7.24 12.13
CA HIS A 78 -0.03 -8.28 11.97
C HIS A 78 -0.55 -8.79 13.32
N THR A 79 -0.51 -7.92 14.33
CA THR A 79 -0.73 -8.20 15.75
C THR A 79 0.35 -9.12 16.36
N TYR A 80 0.57 -8.98 17.66
CA TYR A 80 1.67 -9.64 18.35
C TYR A 80 1.62 -11.17 18.26
N THR A 81 0.44 -11.79 18.49
CA THR A 81 0.26 -13.25 18.52
C THR A 81 -0.81 -13.80 17.58
N HIS A 82 -1.26 -12.99 16.61
CA HIS A 82 -2.22 -13.39 15.58
C HIS A 82 -3.59 -13.88 16.08
N PRO A 83 -4.24 -13.25 17.07
CA PRO A 83 -5.57 -13.65 17.50
C PRO A 83 -6.66 -13.21 16.49
N THR A 84 -7.83 -13.85 16.53
CA THR A 84 -9.04 -13.36 15.85
C THR A 84 -9.57 -12.14 16.59
N ILE A 85 -9.05 -10.94 16.28
CA ILE A 85 -9.18 -9.74 17.13
C ILE A 85 -10.60 -9.23 17.32
N ALA A 86 -11.53 -9.50 16.38
CA ALA A 86 -12.95 -9.14 16.56
C ALA A 86 -13.65 -9.93 17.71
N ARG A 87 -12.97 -10.96 18.26
CA ARG A 87 -13.45 -11.72 19.44
C ARG A 87 -12.73 -11.33 20.72
N CYS A 88 -11.79 -10.40 20.65
CA CYS A 88 -11.03 -9.92 21.80
C CYS A 88 -11.64 -8.65 22.38
N PRO A 89 -11.53 -8.42 23.71
CA PRO A 89 -11.78 -7.11 24.29
C PRO A 89 -10.89 -6.04 23.65
N LEU A 90 -11.38 -4.79 23.54
CA LEU A 90 -10.66 -3.72 22.84
C LEU A 90 -9.32 -3.36 23.50
N ASP A 91 -9.21 -3.46 24.81
CA ASP A 91 -7.94 -3.26 25.53
C ASP A 91 -6.89 -4.33 25.15
N GLN A 92 -7.32 -5.58 24.93
CA GLN A 92 -6.43 -6.62 24.42
C GLN A 92 -6.07 -6.39 22.94
N VAL A 93 -7.00 -5.90 22.12
CA VAL A 93 -6.67 -5.50 20.74
C VAL A 93 -5.62 -4.40 20.75
N ALA A 94 -5.77 -3.37 21.61
CA ALA A 94 -4.78 -2.32 21.76
C ALA A 94 -3.41 -2.88 22.18
N ALA A 95 -3.36 -3.78 23.15
CA ALA A 95 -2.13 -4.43 23.62
C ALA A 95 -1.47 -5.24 22.48
N GLN A 96 -2.23 -6.01 21.71
CA GLN A 96 -1.75 -6.80 20.59
C GLN A 96 -1.11 -5.91 19.48
N VAL A 97 -1.72 -4.78 19.17
CA VAL A 97 -1.22 -3.85 18.16
C VAL A 97 0.00 -3.08 18.68
N LEU A 98 -0.05 -2.54 19.89
CA LEU A 98 1.02 -1.71 20.43
C LEU A 98 2.29 -2.52 20.72
N GLU A 99 2.16 -3.74 21.24
CA GLU A 99 3.33 -4.58 21.52
C GLU A 99 4.00 -5.07 20.23
N ASP A 100 3.21 -5.46 19.22
CA ASP A 100 3.72 -5.79 17.90
C ASP A 100 4.52 -4.61 17.32
N ARG A 101 3.91 -3.42 17.28
CA ARG A 101 4.55 -2.20 16.80
C ARG A 101 5.86 -1.89 17.52
N ARG A 102 5.85 -1.91 18.86
CA ARG A 102 7.02 -1.58 19.67
C ARG A 102 8.25 -2.43 19.29
N ILE A 103 8.05 -3.73 19.16
CA ILE A 103 9.13 -4.67 18.82
C ILE A 103 9.57 -4.50 17.36
N LEU A 104 8.63 -4.33 16.43
CA LEU A 104 8.93 -4.13 15.03
C LEU A 104 9.66 -2.79 14.81
N GLU A 105 9.23 -1.72 15.46
CA GLU A 105 9.86 -0.40 15.40
C GLU A 105 11.32 -0.43 15.89
N ASP A 106 11.59 -1.19 16.97
CA ASP A 106 12.96 -1.43 17.45
C ASP A 106 13.80 -2.21 16.42
N ALA A 107 13.20 -3.18 15.72
CA ALA A 107 13.91 -4.00 14.74
C ALA A 107 14.23 -3.23 13.44
N VAL A 108 13.32 -2.39 12.95
CA VAL A 108 13.47 -1.72 11.63
C VAL A 108 13.95 -0.27 11.73
N GLY A 109 13.77 0.40 12.88
CA GLY A 109 14.22 1.76 13.14
C GLY A 109 13.31 2.86 12.60
N TYR A 110 12.04 2.56 12.31
CA TYR A 110 11.04 3.55 11.88
C TYR A 110 9.63 3.21 12.40
N PRO A 111 8.70 4.20 12.50
CA PRO A 111 7.36 3.97 12.99
C PRO A 111 6.56 3.01 12.10
N ILE A 112 5.96 1.99 12.70
CA ILE A 112 5.02 1.07 12.06
C ILE A 112 3.63 1.69 12.05
N ARG A 113 3.06 1.92 10.86
CA ARG A 113 1.80 2.65 10.70
C ARG A 113 0.71 1.88 9.96
N GLY A 114 0.98 0.63 9.62
CA GLY A 114 0.05 -0.26 8.92
C GLY A 114 -0.28 -1.51 9.70
N LEU A 115 -1.39 -2.14 9.32
CA LEU A 115 -1.86 -3.42 9.88
C LEU A 115 -2.46 -4.27 8.76
N SER A 116 -2.34 -5.60 8.84
CA SER A 116 -3.30 -6.51 8.24
C SER A 116 -4.09 -7.22 9.33
N TYR A 117 -5.40 -7.40 9.11
CA TYR A 117 -6.27 -8.02 10.10
C TYR A 117 -6.05 -9.54 10.15
N PRO A 118 -5.59 -10.12 11.28
CA PRO A 118 -5.47 -11.56 11.43
C PRO A 118 -6.79 -12.26 11.10
N ASN A 119 -6.74 -13.29 10.27
CA ASN A 119 -7.92 -14.04 9.81
C ASN A 119 -9.00 -13.17 9.13
N GLY A 120 -8.65 -11.96 8.66
CA GLY A 120 -9.62 -10.98 8.14
C GLY A 120 -10.60 -10.47 9.19
N SER A 121 -10.28 -10.62 10.49
CA SER A 121 -11.18 -10.36 11.61
C SER A 121 -11.07 -8.90 12.04
N TYR A 122 -12.14 -8.12 11.86
CA TYR A 122 -12.22 -6.72 12.31
C TYR A 122 -13.67 -6.34 12.66
N SER A 123 -13.82 -5.20 13.32
CA SER A 123 -15.13 -4.59 13.62
C SER A 123 -15.04 -3.07 13.47
N ARG A 124 -16.20 -2.39 13.55
CA ARG A 124 -16.24 -0.93 13.50
C ARG A 124 -15.47 -0.32 14.67
N GLU A 125 -15.63 -0.85 15.87
CA GLU A 125 -14.95 -0.37 17.08
C GLU A 125 -13.43 -0.52 16.97
N ILE A 126 -12.96 -1.61 16.36
CA ILE A 126 -11.53 -1.82 16.08
C ILE A 126 -11.03 -0.79 15.09
N MET A 127 -11.75 -0.56 13.98
CA MET A 127 -11.35 0.47 13.00
C MET A 127 -11.30 1.87 13.63
N ASP A 128 -12.24 2.20 14.52
CA ASP A 128 -12.28 3.48 15.22
C ASP A 128 -11.13 3.63 16.25
N LEU A 129 -10.64 2.51 16.81
CA LEU A 129 -9.50 2.46 17.74
C LEU A 129 -8.14 2.64 17.03
N LEU A 130 -7.93 2.01 15.87
CA LEU A 130 -6.64 1.93 15.19
C LEU A 130 -5.92 3.27 14.98
N PRO A 131 -6.58 4.38 14.60
CA PRO A 131 -5.92 5.69 14.47
C PRO A 131 -5.32 6.20 15.77
N ALA A 132 -5.96 5.97 16.92
CA ALA A 132 -5.44 6.33 18.24
C ALA A 132 -4.21 5.48 18.61
N LEU A 133 -4.07 4.29 18.02
CA LEU A 133 -2.90 3.43 18.15
C LEU A 133 -1.83 3.73 17.06
N GLY A 134 -1.96 4.82 16.28
CA GLY A 134 -1.00 5.24 15.26
C GLY A 134 -1.08 4.46 13.94
N ILE A 135 -2.10 3.62 13.75
CA ILE A 135 -2.31 2.88 12.51
C ILE A 135 -3.07 3.74 11.49
N ARG A 136 -2.57 3.80 10.26
CA ARG A 136 -3.10 4.62 9.18
C ARG A 136 -3.90 3.83 8.15
N TYR A 137 -3.61 2.53 8.02
CA TYR A 137 -4.35 1.61 7.15
C TYR A 137 -4.41 0.20 7.76
N ALA A 138 -5.43 -0.54 7.36
CA ALA A 138 -5.54 -1.94 7.74
C ALA A 138 -6.15 -2.76 6.58
N ARG A 139 -5.41 -3.79 6.10
CA ARG A 139 -5.84 -4.67 5.02
C ARG A 139 -6.76 -5.76 5.55
N THR A 140 -7.83 -5.98 4.80
CA THR A 140 -8.78 -7.11 5.00
C THR A 140 -8.37 -8.30 4.11
N VAL A 141 -9.10 -9.42 4.21
CA VAL A 141 -8.92 -10.59 3.31
C VAL A 141 -9.82 -10.53 2.07
N GLU A 142 -10.53 -9.42 1.90
CA GLU A 142 -11.44 -9.25 0.77
C GLU A 142 -10.66 -9.13 -0.55
N SER A 143 -11.14 -9.82 -1.59
CA SER A 143 -10.67 -9.69 -2.96
C SER A 143 -11.76 -9.01 -3.78
N THR A 144 -11.55 -7.74 -4.12
CA THR A 144 -12.55 -6.88 -4.78
C THR A 144 -12.67 -7.15 -6.28
N MET A 145 -11.66 -7.78 -6.88
CA MET A 145 -11.52 -7.96 -8.33
C MET A 145 -11.59 -6.63 -9.10
N SER A 146 -11.23 -5.53 -8.46
CA SER A 146 -11.30 -4.16 -8.97
C SER A 146 -9.95 -3.46 -8.85
N PHE A 147 -9.70 -2.50 -9.73
CA PHE A 147 -8.54 -1.61 -9.66
C PHE A 147 -8.87 -0.25 -9.02
N ALA A 148 -10.01 -0.10 -8.37
CA ALA A 148 -10.36 1.12 -7.66
C ALA A 148 -9.55 1.28 -6.36
N LEU A 149 -9.25 2.54 -6.00
CA LEU A 149 -8.74 2.84 -4.66
C LEU A 149 -9.85 2.59 -3.62
N PRO A 150 -9.47 2.26 -2.37
CA PRO A 150 -10.44 2.05 -1.31
C PRO A 150 -11.08 3.38 -0.89
N GLU A 151 -12.33 3.33 -0.47
CA GLU A 151 -13.00 4.46 0.18
C GLU A 151 -12.46 4.69 1.61
N ASN A 152 -12.08 3.59 2.28
CA ASN A 152 -11.54 3.61 3.65
C ASN A 152 -10.28 2.73 3.74
N PHE A 153 -9.15 3.36 4.00
CA PHE A 153 -7.88 2.64 4.19
C PHE A 153 -7.84 1.76 5.44
N LEU A 154 -8.73 1.94 6.41
CA LEU A 154 -8.85 1.05 7.58
C LEU A 154 -9.71 -0.20 7.31
N ALA A 155 -10.30 -0.30 6.11
CA ALA A 155 -10.99 -1.49 5.62
C ALA A 155 -10.54 -1.78 4.18
N TRP A 156 -9.21 -1.91 3.98
CA TRP A 156 -8.62 -1.96 2.65
C TRP A 156 -8.68 -3.37 2.05
N GLY A 157 -9.65 -3.60 1.15
CA GLY A 157 -9.72 -4.81 0.32
C GLY A 157 -8.68 -4.77 -0.80
N ALA A 158 -8.05 -5.90 -1.07
CA ALA A 158 -7.09 -6.03 -2.17
C ALA A 158 -7.81 -6.30 -3.51
N THR A 159 -7.11 -6.09 -4.64
CA THR A 159 -7.63 -6.52 -5.95
C THR A 159 -7.81 -8.03 -5.97
N CYS A 160 -6.78 -8.79 -5.55
CA CYS A 160 -6.87 -10.24 -5.48
C CYS A 160 -5.89 -10.84 -4.47
N HIS A 161 -6.21 -12.04 -4.00
CA HIS A 161 -5.22 -12.96 -3.45
C HIS A 161 -4.37 -13.54 -4.59
N HIS A 162 -3.09 -13.75 -4.38
CA HIS A 162 -2.16 -14.19 -5.43
C HIS A 162 -2.55 -15.54 -6.07
N ASN A 163 -3.35 -16.36 -5.39
CA ASN A 163 -3.87 -17.63 -5.93
C ASN A 163 -5.13 -17.46 -6.81
N ARG A 164 -5.58 -16.21 -7.08
CA ARG A 164 -6.80 -15.93 -7.84
C ARG A 164 -6.51 -15.02 -9.03
N ASN A 165 -6.55 -15.59 -10.23
CA ASN A 165 -6.47 -14.86 -11.51
C ASN A 165 -5.30 -13.86 -11.61
N LEU A 166 -4.19 -14.10 -10.89
CA LEU A 166 -3.10 -13.14 -10.75
C LEU A 166 -2.54 -12.66 -12.10
N LEU A 167 -2.22 -13.61 -13.00
CA LEU A 167 -1.64 -13.28 -14.31
C LEU A 167 -2.65 -12.59 -15.23
N GLU A 168 -3.91 -13.02 -15.20
CA GLU A 168 -4.97 -12.38 -15.99
C GLU A 168 -5.22 -10.94 -15.54
N LEU A 169 -5.35 -10.70 -14.23
CA LEU A 169 -5.51 -9.38 -13.67
C LEU A 169 -4.26 -8.51 -13.89
N GLY A 170 -3.06 -9.09 -13.80
CA GLY A 170 -1.81 -8.42 -14.14
C GLY A 170 -1.78 -7.95 -15.58
N GLN A 171 -2.20 -8.80 -16.53
CA GLN A 171 -2.29 -8.42 -17.94
C GLN A 171 -3.32 -7.31 -18.16
N GLN A 172 -4.53 -7.45 -17.58
CA GLN A 172 -5.57 -6.42 -17.66
C GLN A 172 -5.08 -5.06 -17.10
N PHE A 173 -4.33 -5.09 -15.99
CA PHE A 173 -3.78 -3.87 -15.38
C PHE A 173 -2.64 -3.28 -16.22
N SER A 174 -1.77 -4.11 -16.78
CA SER A 174 -0.71 -3.68 -17.69
C SER A 174 -1.27 -2.96 -18.91
N ASP A 175 -2.31 -3.54 -19.54
CA ASP A 175 -2.97 -3.03 -20.74
C ASP A 175 -3.93 -1.83 -20.47
N LEU A 176 -4.08 -1.45 -19.20
CA LEU A 176 -4.95 -0.35 -18.82
C LEU A 176 -4.28 1.00 -19.10
N HIS A 177 -4.77 1.74 -20.11
CA HIS A 177 -4.25 3.06 -20.49
C HIS A 177 -5.27 4.19 -20.28
N LYS A 178 -6.33 3.93 -19.48
CA LYS A 178 -7.33 4.94 -19.12
C LYS A 178 -6.77 5.93 -18.09
N THR A 179 -7.17 7.21 -18.22
CA THR A 179 -6.71 8.30 -17.35
C THR A 179 -7.83 9.02 -16.61
N GLN A 180 -9.08 8.49 -16.66
CA GLN A 180 -10.23 9.12 -15.99
C GLN A 180 -10.21 8.94 -14.47
N TYR A 181 -9.54 7.87 -13.99
CA TYR A 181 -9.42 7.54 -12.57
C TYR A 181 -7.98 7.23 -12.21
N LEU A 182 -7.69 7.20 -10.93
CA LEU A 182 -6.51 6.54 -10.41
C LEU A 182 -6.83 5.05 -10.26
N TYR A 183 -5.91 4.20 -10.72
CA TYR A 183 -6.07 2.75 -10.71
C TYR A 183 -5.01 2.11 -9.82
N MET A 184 -5.40 1.15 -9.02
CA MET A 184 -4.54 0.42 -8.11
C MET A 184 -4.68 -1.07 -8.32
N MET A 185 -3.57 -1.76 -8.56
CA MET A 185 -3.51 -3.21 -8.40
C MET A 185 -2.90 -3.53 -7.04
N TYR A 186 -3.66 -4.20 -6.21
CA TYR A 186 -3.27 -4.62 -4.87
C TYR A 186 -3.33 -6.13 -4.77
N VAL A 187 -2.18 -6.79 -4.66
CA VAL A 187 -2.08 -8.25 -4.52
C VAL A 187 -1.70 -8.59 -3.09
N TRP A 188 -2.34 -9.62 -2.51
CA TRP A 188 -2.00 -10.10 -1.17
C TRP A 188 -1.87 -11.62 -1.11
N GLY A 189 -1.31 -12.13 -0.03
CA GLY A 189 -1.18 -13.56 0.24
C GLY A 189 -0.14 -13.87 1.31
N HIS A 190 0.33 -15.11 1.32
CA HIS A 190 1.39 -15.59 2.20
C HIS A 190 2.50 -16.21 1.35
N SER A 191 3.75 -15.85 1.59
CA SER A 191 4.87 -16.31 0.75
C SER A 191 5.07 -17.84 0.79
N TYR A 192 4.79 -18.47 1.94
CA TYR A 192 4.91 -19.93 2.10
C TYR A 192 3.93 -20.72 1.20
N GLU A 193 2.83 -20.12 0.76
CA GLU A 193 1.87 -20.78 -0.12
C GLU A 193 2.49 -21.15 -1.47
N PHE A 194 3.46 -20.38 -1.97
CA PHE A 194 4.16 -20.72 -3.20
C PHE A 194 5.01 -21.98 -3.07
N THR A 195 5.59 -22.23 -1.90
CA THR A 195 6.31 -23.47 -1.59
C THR A 195 5.32 -24.63 -1.40
N LEU A 196 4.23 -24.38 -0.67
CA LEU A 196 3.20 -25.39 -0.41
C LEU A 196 2.53 -25.90 -1.70
N HIS A 197 2.30 -25.01 -2.67
CA HIS A 197 1.63 -25.34 -3.94
C HIS A 197 2.60 -25.57 -5.11
N ASP A 198 3.92 -25.52 -4.85
CA ASP A 198 4.99 -25.64 -5.89
C ASP A 198 4.74 -24.74 -7.11
N ASN A 199 4.36 -23.48 -6.87
CA ASN A 199 3.95 -22.53 -7.91
C ASN A 199 4.70 -21.20 -7.89
N TRP A 200 5.95 -21.17 -7.45
CA TRP A 200 6.82 -19.98 -7.49
C TRP A 200 6.94 -19.37 -8.90
N ASN A 201 6.83 -20.19 -9.93
CA ASN A 201 6.85 -19.74 -11.32
C ASN A 201 5.72 -18.75 -11.61
N VAL A 202 4.54 -18.91 -11.01
CA VAL A 202 3.40 -17.98 -11.19
C VAL A 202 3.76 -16.59 -10.69
N MET A 203 4.41 -16.49 -9.52
CA MET A 203 4.85 -15.20 -8.98
C MET A 203 5.98 -14.59 -9.81
N GLU A 204 6.93 -15.41 -10.26
CA GLU A 204 8.01 -14.92 -11.13
C GLU A 204 7.48 -14.42 -12.49
N ASP A 205 6.54 -15.12 -13.08
CA ASP A 205 5.91 -14.71 -14.34
C ASP A 205 5.06 -13.45 -14.16
N PHE A 206 4.36 -13.32 -13.02
CA PHE A 206 3.69 -12.07 -12.66
C PHE A 206 4.67 -10.89 -12.52
N CYS A 207 5.77 -11.09 -11.80
CA CYS A 207 6.78 -10.04 -11.65
C CYS A 207 7.41 -9.63 -12.99
N LYS A 208 7.64 -10.58 -13.90
CA LYS A 208 8.10 -10.28 -15.28
C LYS A 208 7.09 -9.47 -16.06
N LEU A 209 5.79 -9.87 -15.93
CA LEU A 209 4.69 -9.22 -16.63
C LEU A 209 4.50 -7.77 -16.19
N ILE A 210 4.56 -7.51 -14.87
CA ILE A 210 4.14 -6.22 -14.30
C ILE A 210 5.30 -5.31 -13.93
N GLY A 211 6.54 -5.82 -13.85
CA GLY A 211 7.71 -5.05 -13.45
C GLY A 211 8.25 -4.15 -14.56
N GLY A 212 8.84 -3.01 -14.19
CA GLY A 212 9.56 -2.12 -15.11
C GLY A 212 8.69 -1.25 -16.03
N HIS A 213 7.39 -1.15 -15.81
CA HIS A 213 6.51 -0.26 -16.57
C HIS A 213 6.65 1.20 -16.12
N ASP A 214 6.93 2.11 -17.05
CA ASP A 214 7.12 3.53 -16.74
C ASP A 214 5.84 4.24 -16.29
N ASP A 215 4.66 3.71 -16.63
CA ASP A 215 3.35 4.27 -16.29
C ASP A 215 2.76 3.70 -14.99
N ILE A 216 3.48 2.80 -14.30
CA ILE A 216 3.10 2.25 -13.01
C ILE A 216 3.99 2.83 -11.90
N TRP A 217 3.37 3.30 -10.82
CA TRP A 217 4.07 3.60 -9.58
C TRP A 217 4.12 2.34 -8.71
N TYR A 218 5.32 1.85 -8.42
CA TYR A 218 5.53 0.73 -7.50
C TYR A 218 5.71 1.29 -6.10
N ALA A 219 4.76 1.00 -5.21
CA ALA A 219 4.72 1.62 -3.89
C ALA A 219 4.37 0.60 -2.80
N THR A 220 4.84 0.87 -1.58
CA THR A 220 4.35 0.18 -0.39
C THR A 220 2.99 0.72 0.03
N ASN A 221 2.29 0.01 0.89
CA ASN A 221 0.97 0.43 1.34
C ASN A 221 1.01 1.81 1.99
N ILE A 222 1.97 2.05 2.90
CA ILE A 222 2.05 3.35 3.60
C ILE A 222 2.43 4.49 2.66
N GLN A 223 3.21 4.26 1.62
CA GLN A 223 3.52 5.28 0.62
C GLN A 223 2.26 5.74 -0.14
N ILE A 224 1.36 4.79 -0.45
CA ILE A 224 0.08 5.13 -1.09
C ILE A 224 -0.79 5.96 -0.13
N VAL A 225 -0.90 5.56 1.13
CA VAL A 225 -1.69 6.28 2.14
C VAL A 225 -1.16 7.71 2.34
N ASP A 226 0.16 7.85 2.55
CA ASP A 226 0.79 9.16 2.76
C ASP A 226 0.59 10.08 1.54
N TYR A 227 0.71 9.53 0.33
CA TYR A 227 0.50 10.29 -0.89
C TYR A 227 -0.96 10.73 -1.06
N MET A 228 -1.92 9.83 -0.83
CA MET A 228 -3.34 10.17 -0.91
C MET A 228 -3.77 11.19 0.16
N ASP A 229 -3.15 11.15 1.33
CA ASP A 229 -3.35 12.17 2.36
C ASP A 229 -2.71 13.51 1.96
N ALA A 230 -1.55 13.49 1.30
CA ALA A 230 -0.92 14.69 0.76
C ALA A 230 -1.78 15.35 -0.33
N VAL A 231 -2.35 14.57 -1.22
CA VAL A 231 -3.30 15.03 -2.25
C VAL A 231 -4.49 15.77 -1.64
N LYS A 232 -5.08 15.23 -0.56
CA LYS A 232 -6.24 15.83 0.12
C LYS A 232 -5.93 17.16 0.81
N ARG A 233 -4.66 17.45 1.12
CA ARG A 233 -4.23 18.70 1.78
C ARG A 233 -3.95 19.85 0.81
N LEU A 234 -3.93 19.62 -0.50
CA LEU A 234 -3.74 20.67 -1.49
C LEU A 234 -4.82 21.76 -1.36
N GLN A 235 -4.39 23.01 -1.51
CA GLN A 235 -5.25 24.19 -1.36
C GLN A 235 -5.30 24.96 -2.69
N TYR A 236 -6.50 25.13 -3.24
CA TYR A 236 -6.71 25.78 -4.52
C TYR A 236 -7.23 27.20 -4.35
N THR A 237 -6.83 28.12 -5.20
CA THR A 237 -7.50 29.43 -5.32
C THR A 237 -8.92 29.27 -5.85
N ALA A 238 -9.83 30.17 -5.48
CA ALA A 238 -11.20 30.18 -5.99
C ALA A 238 -11.26 30.39 -7.51
N ALA A 239 -10.24 31.01 -8.10
CA ALA A 239 -10.10 31.14 -9.56
C ALA A 239 -9.67 29.86 -10.26
N GLY A 240 -9.13 28.88 -9.52
CA GLY A 240 -8.61 27.63 -10.05
C GLY A 240 -7.30 27.77 -10.84
N ASP A 241 -6.64 28.91 -10.73
CA ASP A 241 -5.41 29.26 -11.47
C ASP A 241 -4.11 28.96 -10.71
N LYS A 242 -4.22 28.67 -9.39
CA LYS A 242 -3.09 28.35 -8.53
C LYS A 242 -3.46 27.27 -7.51
N VAL A 243 -2.44 26.52 -7.10
CA VAL A 243 -2.52 25.53 -6.03
C VAL A 243 -1.33 25.71 -5.08
N TYR A 244 -1.57 25.54 -3.78
CA TYR A 244 -0.54 25.45 -2.75
C TYR A 244 -0.43 24.03 -2.23
N ASN A 245 0.79 23.51 -2.15
CA ASN A 245 1.09 22.22 -1.56
C ASN A 245 1.70 22.40 -0.15
N PRO A 246 0.93 22.22 0.94
CA PRO A 246 1.46 22.38 2.32
C PRO A 246 2.27 21.16 2.80
N ASN A 247 2.47 20.16 1.95
CA ASN A 247 3.21 18.96 2.30
C ASN A 247 4.72 19.15 2.13
N PHE A 248 5.51 18.19 2.60
CA PHE A 248 6.95 18.12 2.33
C PHE A 248 7.23 17.60 0.92
N ASP A 249 6.51 16.57 0.49
CA ASP A 249 6.70 15.92 -0.80
C ASP A 249 5.89 16.58 -1.92
N SER A 250 6.37 16.40 -3.15
CA SER A 250 5.65 16.83 -4.36
C SER A 250 4.35 16.05 -4.57
N VAL A 251 3.35 16.73 -5.12
CA VAL A 251 2.09 16.14 -5.58
C VAL A 251 1.90 16.46 -7.07
N TRP A 252 1.37 15.51 -7.84
CA TRP A 252 1.18 15.66 -9.28
C TRP A 252 -0.30 15.80 -9.64
N LEU A 253 -0.57 16.69 -10.58
CA LEU A 253 -1.89 16.98 -11.13
C LEU A 253 -1.87 16.83 -12.64
N SER A 254 -3.00 16.48 -13.23
CA SER A 254 -3.27 16.66 -14.66
C SER A 254 -4.27 17.82 -14.81
N VAL A 255 -3.80 18.93 -15.37
CA VAL A 255 -4.64 20.13 -15.61
C VAL A 255 -4.83 20.28 -17.11
N ASN A 256 -6.07 20.14 -17.58
CA ASN A 256 -6.39 20.16 -19.02
C ASN A 256 -5.47 19.19 -19.82
N LYS A 257 -5.14 18.01 -19.27
CA LYS A 257 -4.22 16.98 -19.78
C LYS A 257 -2.73 17.34 -19.71
N THR A 258 -2.36 18.50 -19.15
CA THR A 258 -0.96 18.86 -18.88
C THR A 258 -0.58 18.39 -17.47
N ILE A 259 0.53 17.66 -17.36
CA ILE A 259 1.04 17.21 -16.05
C ILE A 259 1.74 18.38 -15.35
N VAL A 260 1.34 18.65 -14.12
CA VAL A 260 1.90 19.69 -13.25
C VAL A 260 2.40 19.05 -11.96
N GLU A 261 3.68 19.22 -11.68
CA GLU A 261 4.24 18.91 -10.37
C GLU A 261 4.06 20.12 -9.46
N VAL A 262 3.48 19.89 -8.29
CA VAL A 262 3.36 20.89 -7.22
C VAL A 262 4.31 20.51 -6.12
N LYS A 263 5.47 21.16 -6.06
CA LYS A 263 6.52 20.87 -5.07
C LYS A 263 6.05 21.18 -3.65
N GLY A 264 6.62 20.46 -2.70
CA GLY A 264 6.31 20.64 -1.28
C GLY A 264 6.65 22.06 -0.81
N GLY A 265 5.75 22.67 -0.05
CA GLY A 265 5.89 24.04 0.46
C GLY A 265 5.71 25.15 -0.57
N GLU A 266 5.35 24.81 -1.84
CA GLU A 266 5.32 25.80 -2.93
C GLU A 266 3.90 26.04 -3.46
N TYR A 267 3.74 27.19 -4.12
CA TYR A 267 2.61 27.52 -4.98
C TYR A 267 2.97 27.17 -6.43
N ALA A 268 2.04 26.54 -7.15
CA ALA A 268 2.16 26.33 -8.58
C ALA A 268 1.05 27.06 -9.34
N ALA A 269 1.38 27.70 -10.46
CA ALA A 269 0.40 28.18 -11.41
C ALA A 269 -0.16 27.01 -12.21
N LEU A 270 -1.47 27.00 -12.42
CA LEU A 270 -2.15 25.98 -13.21
C LEU A 270 -2.43 26.49 -14.61
N PRO A 271 -2.18 25.68 -15.68
CA PRO A 271 -2.44 26.06 -17.07
C PRO A 271 -3.94 26.05 -17.35
N VAL A 272 -4.61 27.17 -17.08
CA VAL A 272 -6.07 27.36 -17.20
C VAL A 272 -6.44 28.19 -18.42
#